data_245d88f68544593a21e49ac5476bff59
#
_entry.id   245d88f68544593a21e49ac5476bff59
#
_cell.length_a   1.000
_cell.length_b   1.000
_cell.length_c   1.000
_cell.angle_alpha   90.00
_cell.angle_beta   90.00
_cell.angle_gamma   90.00
#
_symmetry.space_group_name_H-M   'P 1'
#
loop_
_entity.id
_entity.type
_entity.pdbx_description
1 polymer ?
#
loop_
_entity_poly.entity_id
_entity_poly.type
_entity_poly.pdbx_seq_one_letter_code
_entity_poly.pdbx_strand_id
1 'polypeptide(L)'
;MELFAGTRSIGKAFEARGHEVYSVEWNKDFENIDLYADISQVTAQDILEKFGHPDVIWASPDCTTFSIAAISHHRRKNPETGNLDPISDYAKFCDATDQHVVSLIKELNPTYYFIENPRGGMRKMTWMQDLPRYTVTYCKYGDTRMKPTDIWTNHPKPKFLPMCKNGDPCHVSAPRGSRTGTQGLKGAKERSVIPQKLCEHIVDICEEGLAENNLHDKCKSCDNKWSSFECDMCENFDMYENKKENNEV
;
A
#
# COMPACT_ATOMS: atom_id res chain seq x y z
N MET A 1 7.82 -2.12 5.63
CA MET A 1 8.09 -3.33 4.80
C MET A 1 7.47 -3.17 3.42
N GLU A 2 8.16 -3.56 2.36
CA GLU A 2 7.70 -3.51 0.97
C GLU A 2 7.66 -4.92 0.37
N LEU A 3 6.46 -5.42 0.08
CA LEU A 3 6.21 -6.72 -0.55
C LEU A 3 5.98 -6.52 -2.05
N PHE A 4 6.50 -7.44 -2.88
CA PHE A 4 6.61 -7.29 -4.34
C PHE A 4 7.38 -6.00 -4.69
N ALA A 5 8.53 -5.85 -4.06
CA ALA A 5 9.25 -4.59 -3.99
C ALA A 5 9.69 -4.04 -5.36
N GLY A 6 9.98 -4.91 -6.33
CA GLY A 6 10.32 -4.52 -7.69
C GLY A 6 11.40 -3.44 -7.74
N THR A 7 11.04 -2.26 -8.22
CA THR A 7 11.96 -1.10 -8.31
C THR A 7 12.20 -0.39 -6.97
N ARG A 8 11.56 -0.85 -5.88
CA ARG A 8 11.62 -0.25 -4.55
C ARG A 8 11.20 1.23 -4.52
N SER A 9 10.15 1.55 -5.28
CA SER A 9 9.69 2.94 -5.37
C SER A 9 9.26 3.50 -4.02
N ILE A 10 8.51 2.74 -3.24
CA ILE A 10 8.02 3.12 -1.91
C ILE A 10 9.17 3.03 -0.90
N GLY A 11 9.91 1.92 -0.88
CA GLY A 11 11.02 1.71 0.07
C GLY A 11 12.03 2.85 0.02
N LYS A 12 12.45 3.26 -1.18
CA LYS A 12 13.38 4.39 -1.35
C LYS A 12 12.84 5.72 -0.79
N ALA A 13 11.53 5.95 -0.87
CA ALA A 13 10.93 7.17 -0.32
C ALA A 13 10.96 7.16 1.22
N PHE A 14 10.66 6.01 1.84
CA PHE A 14 10.79 5.84 3.29
C PHE A 14 12.25 5.92 3.75
N GLU A 15 13.18 5.27 3.06
CA GLU A 15 14.62 5.35 3.36
C GLU A 15 15.16 6.79 3.30
N ALA A 16 14.72 7.58 2.30
CA ALA A 16 15.10 8.98 2.16
C ALA A 16 14.64 9.86 3.34
N ARG A 17 13.66 9.41 4.12
CA ARG A 17 13.17 10.06 5.35
C ARG A 17 13.75 9.43 6.63
N GLY A 18 14.69 8.48 6.50
CA GLY A 18 15.39 7.86 7.62
C GLY A 18 14.68 6.66 8.25
N HIS A 19 13.64 6.13 7.60
CA HIS A 19 13.00 4.91 8.06
C HIS A 19 13.80 3.67 7.69
N GLU A 20 13.75 2.65 8.54
CA GLU A 20 14.25 1.33 8.24
C GLU A 20 13.25 0.60 7.32
N VAL A 21 13.74 0.07 6.20
CA VAL A 21 12.88 -0.57 5.19
C VAL A 21 13.41 -1.95 4.86
N TYR A 22 12.52 -2.93 4.89
CA TYR A 22 12.77 -4.29 4.45
C TYR A 22 11.91 -4.63 3.24
N SER A 23 12.53 -5.24 2.23
CA SER A 23 11.93 -5.53 0.93
C SER A 23 11.92 -7.03 0.64
N VAL A 24 10.80 -7.52 0.10
CA VAL A 24 10.63 -8.89 -0.35
C VAL A 24 10.27 -8.89 -1.84
N GLU A 25 11.03 -9.64 -2.63
CA GLU A 25 10.84 -9.77 -4.07
C GLU A 25 11.31 -11.17 -4.52
N TRP A 26 10.62 -11.81 -5.44
CA TRP A 26 11.04 -13.11 -5.97
C TRP A 26 11.96 -13.00 -7.19
N ASN A 27 11.79 -11.94 -7.99
CA ASN A 27 12.54 -11.74 -9.22
C ASN A 27 13.93 -11.16 -8.95
N LYS A 28 14.95 -11.95 -9.25
CA LYS A 28 16.36 -11.61 -9.01
C LYS A 28 16.93 -10.57 -9.99
N ASP A 29 16.14 -10.12 -10.99
CA ASP A 29 16.53 -9.01 -11.88
C ASP A 29 16.40 -7.64 -11.20
N PHE A 30 15.77 -7.58 -10.03
CA PHE A 30 15.75 -6.39 -9.19
C PHE A 30 16.88 -6.43 -8.17
N GLU A 31 17.46 -5.28 -7.91
CA GLU A 31 18.62 -5.13 -7.04
C GLU A 31 18.23 -4.52 -5.69
N ASN A 32 19.10 -4.66 -4.69
CA ASN A 32 18.94 -4.11 -3.34
C ASN A 32 17.65 -4.61 -2.64
N ILE A 33 17.39 -5.91 -2.76
CA ILE A 33 16.29 -6.60 -2.10
C ILE A 33 16.83 -7.35 -0.88
N ASP A 34 16.16 -7.20 0.27
CA ASP A 34 16.59 -7.79 1.54
C ASP A 34 16.27 -9.28 1.62
N LEU A 35 15.15 -9.69 0.99
CA LEU A 35 14.74 -11.08 0.93
C LEU A 35 14.25 -11.44 -0.48
N TYR A 36 15.04 -12.25 -1.21
CA TYR A 36 14.59 -12.87 -2.44
C TYR A 36 13.82 -14.16 -2.13
N ALA A 37 12.52 -14.08 -2.13
CA ALA A 37 11.63 -15.19 -1.85
C ALA A 37 10.31 -15.09 -2.62
N ASP A 38 9.70 -16.24 -2.88
CA ASP A 38 8.28 -16.29 -3.27
C ASP A 38 7.43 -15.95 -2.05
N ILE A 39 6.71 -14.84 -2.11
CA ILE A 39 5.91 -14.35 -0.99
C ILE A 39 4.84 -15.36 -0.55
N SER A 40 4.38 -16.23 -1.44
CA SER A 40 3.42 -17.28 -1.10
C SER A 40 3.97 -18.32 -0.11
N GLN A 41 5.28 -18.35 0.10
CA GLN A 41 5.98 -19.23 1.02
C GLN A 41 6.48 -18.51 2.28
N VAL A 42 6.35 -17.19 2.36
CA VAL A 42 6.79 -16.38 3.51
C VAL A 42 5.67 -16.29 4.53
N THR A 43 5.95 -16.67 5.76
CA THR A 43 4.99 -16.58 6.88
C THR A 43 5.18 -15.31 7.70
N ALA A 44 4.20 -14.96 8.52
CA ALA A 44 4.33 -13.86 9.48
C ALA A 44 5.48 -14.12 10.47
N GLN A 45 5.67 -15.37 10.89
CA GLN A 45 6.75 -15.76 11.78
C GLN A 45 8.13 -15.50 11.15
N ASP A 46 8.32 -15.84 9.86
CA ASP A 46 9.59 -15.57 9.15
C ASP A 46 9.91 -14.06 9.12
N ILE A 47 8.87 -13.24 8.92
CA ILE A 47 9.02 -11.77 8.92
C ILE A 47 9.38 -11.26 10.31
N LEU A 48 8.64 -11.68 11.34
CA LEU A 48 8.87 -11.24 12.72
C LEU A 48 10.24 -11.65 13.24
N GLU A 49 10.70 -12.86 12.93
CA GLU A 49 12.02 -13.36 13.34
C GLU A 49 13.16 -12.64 12.63
N LYS A 50 12.98 -12.32 11.36
CA LYS A 50 14.06 -11.76 10.55
C LYS A 50 14.12 -10.23 10.62
N PHE A 51 12.98 -9.57 10.65
CA PHE A 51 12.88 -8.12 10.48
C PHE A 51 12.15 -7.40 11.63
N GLY A 52 11.53 -8.14 12.56
CA GLY A 52 10.67 -7.56 13.57
C GLY A 52 9.28 -7.18 13.05
N HIS A 53 8.50 -6.54 13.89
CA HIS A 53 7.12 -6.15 13.58
C HIS A 53 7.11 -4.89 12.69
N PRO A 54 6.50 -4.93 11.49
CA PRO A 54 6.44 -3.77 10.61
C PRO A 54 5.32 -2.81 11.02
N ASP A 55 5.63 -1.52 11.17
CA ASP A 55 4.62 -0.48 11.39
C ASP A 55 3.79 -0.21 10.13
N VAL A 56 4.43 -0.28 8.97
CA VAL A 56 3.81 -0.03 7.66
C VAL A 56 4.14 -1.16 6.69
N ILE A 57 3.12 -1.69 6.02
CA ILE A 57 3.28 -2.64 4.92
C ILE A 57 2.74 -2.04 3.63
N TRP A 58 3.59 -2.02 2.60
CA TRP A 58 3.19 -1.79 1.21
C TRP A 58 3.27 -3.09 0.43
N ALA A 59 2.25 -3.40 -0.39
CA ALA A 59 2.24 -4.56 -1.28
C ALA A 59 1.74 -4.16 -2.68
N SER A 60 2.48 -4.55 -3.72
CA SER A 60 2.13 -4.33 -5.13
C SER A 60 2.05 -5.67 -5.88
N PRO A 61 0.99 -6.49 -5.65
CA PRO A 61 0.86 -7.79 -6.29
C PRO A 61 0.78 -7.71 -7.81
N ASP A 62 1.10 -8.81 -8.50
CA ASP A 62 1.08 -8.85 -9.96
C ASP A 62 -0.31 -8.50 -10.53
N CYS A 63 -0.34 -7.54 -11.43
CA CYS A 63 -1.56 -7.02 -12.02
C CYS A 63 -1.97 -7.72 -13.32
N THR A 64 -1.16 -8.63 -13.85
CA THR A 64 -1.31 -9.20 -15.20
C THR A 64 -2.67 -9.84 -15.39
N THR A 65 -3.10 -10.67 -14.44
CA THR A 65 -4.35 -11.41 -14.53
C THR A 65 -5.60 -10.57 -14.25
N PHE A 66 -5.43 -9.38 -13.69
CA PHE A 66 -6.50 -8.44 -13.36
C PHE A 66 -6.60 -7.28 -14.35
N SER A 67 -5.57 -7.10 -15.20
CA SER A 67 -5.53 -6.02 -16.18
C SER A 67 -6.66 -6.16 -17.23
N ILE A 68 -7.35 -5.06 -17.52
CA ILE A 68 -8.41 -5.03 -18.54
C ILE A 68 -7.90 -5.54 -19.90
N ALA A 69 -6.63 -5.32 -20.21
CA ALA A 69 -6.01 -5.74 -21.47
C ALA A 69 -5.80 -7.27 -21.57
N ALA A 70 -5.65 -7.97 -20.46
CA ALA A 70 -5.32 -9.39 -20.43
C ALA A 70 -6.39 -10.26 -19.72
N ILE A 71 -7.35 -9.65 -19.06
CA ILE A 71 -8.32 -10.33 -18.19
C ILE A 71 -9.07 -11.47 -18.89
N SER A 72 -9.40 -11.31 -20.17
CA SER A 72 -10.11 -12.32 -20.95
C SER A 72 -9.29 -13.60 -21.20
N HIS A 73 -7.97 -13.54 -21.11
CA HIS A 73 -7.08 -14.69 -21.22
C HIS A 73 -6.94 -15.46 -19.91
N HIS A 74 -7.19 -14.78 -18.80
CA HIS A 74 -6.93 -15.31 -17.46
C HIS A 74 -8.18 -15.57 -16.65
N ARG A 75 -9.27 -14.84 -16.92
CA ARG A 75 -10.48 -14.87 -16.08
C ARG A 75 -11.75 -14.86 -16.92
N ARG A 76 -12.79 -15.44 -16.34
CA ARG A 76 -14.14 -15.42 -16.93
C ARG A 76 -15.16 -15.00 -15.89
N LYS A 77 -16.10 -14.14 -16.33
CA LYS A 77 -17.21 -13.78 -15.44
C LYS A 77 -18.13 -15.00 -15.27
N ASN A 78 -18.34 -15.40 -14.05
CA ASN A 78 -19.30 -16.42 -13.68
C ASN A 78 -20.71 -15.83 -13.81
N PRO A 79 -21.60 -16.43 -14.62
CA PRO A 79 -22.95 -15.90 -14.83
C PRO A 79 -23.84 -16.00 -13.60
N GLU A 80 -23.60 -16.97 -12.71
CA GLU A 80 -24.41 -17.23 -11.52
C GLU A 80 -24.01 -16.33 -10.35
N THR A 81 -22.71 -16.18 -10.10
CA THR A 81 -22.19 -15.44 -8.94
C THR A 81 -21.75 -14.01 -9.29
N GLY A 82 -21.52 -13.72 -10.57
CA GLY A 82 -20.95 -12.44 -11.02
C GLY A 82 -19.45 -12.29 -10.80
N ASN A 83 -18.80 -13.27 -10.16
CA ASN A 83 -17.37 -13.28 -9.87
C ASN A 83 -16.52 -13.37 -11.16
N LEU A 84 -15.25 -13.02 -11.03
CA LEU A 84 -14.24 -13.20 -12.08
C LEU A 84 -13.41 -14.44 -11.77
N ASP A 85 -13.95 -15.62 -12.16
CA ASP A 85 -13.30 -16.88 -11.87
C ASP A 85 -11.99 -17.04 -12.68
N PRO A 86 -10.90 -17.53 -12.06
CA PRO A 86 -9.64 -17.79 -12.75
C PRO A 86 -9.77 -18.99 -13.68
N ILE A 87 -9.37 -18.82 -14.95
CA ILE A 87 -9.39 -19.89 -15.96
C ILE A 87 -7.98 -20.35 -16.37
N SER A 88 -6.95 -19.56 -16.13
CA SER A 88 -5.56 -19.98 -16.33
C SER A 88 -4.93 -20.39 -15.00
N ASP A 89 -3.94 -21.29 -15.07
CA ASP A 89 -3.19 -21.71 -13.87
C ASP A 89 -2.43 -20.54 -13.23
N TYR A 90 -1.97 -19.61 -14.07
CA TYR A 90 -1.35 -18.37 -13.57
C TYR A 90 -2.34 -17.50 -12.78
N ALA A 91 -3.59 -17.39 -13.22
CA ALA A 91 -4.60 -16.65 -12.44
C ALA A 91 -4.95 -17.34 -11.12
N LYS A 92 -4.98 -18.67 -11.10
CA LYS A 92 -5.19 -19.43 -9.85
C LYS A 92 -4.03 -19.22 -8.88
N PHE A 93 -2.79 -19.24 -9.40
CA PHE A 93 -1.59 -18.93 -8.61
C PHE A 93 -1.64 -17.50 -8.05
N CYS A 94 -1.96 -16.49 -8.88
CA CYS A 94 -2.10 -15.10 -8.40
C CYS A 94 -3.17 -14.98 -7.32
N ASP A 95 -4.34 -15.62 -7.49
CA ASP A 95 -5.42 -15.58 -6.50
C ASP A 95 -4.97 -16.18 -5.16
N ALA A 96 -4.27 -17.31 -5.18
CA ALA A 96 -3.74 -17.93 -3.97
C ALA A 96 -2.69 -17.04 -3.27
N THR A 97 -1.79 -16.46 -4.06
CA THR A 97 -0.76 -15.54 -3.55
C THR A 97 -1.37 -14.28 -2.94
N ASP A 98 -2.34 -13.66 -3.61
CA ASP A 98 -2.99 -12.44 -3.14
C ASP A 98 -3.78 -12.68 -1.85
N GLN A 99 -4.50 -13.80 -1.76
CA GLN A 99 -5.21 -14.20 -0.55
C GLN A 99 -4.23 -14.46 0.61
N HIS A 100 -3.09 -15.10 0.32
CA HIS A 100 -2.03 -15.30 1.30
C HIS A 100 -1.49 -13.95 1.80
N VAL A 101 -1.19 -13.00 0.90
CA VAL A 101 -0.70 -11.66 1.28
C VAL A 101 -1.71 -10.89 2.14
N VAL A 102 -3.00 -10.94 1.80
CA VAL A 102 -4.05 -10.33 2.63
C VAL A 102 -4.10 -10.98 4.02
N SER A 103 -3.94 -12.30 4.12
CA SER A 103 -3.88 -13.02 5.39
C SER A 103 -2.63 -12.67 6.18
N LEU A 104 -1.48 -12.61 5.52
CA LEU A 104 -0.20 -12.22 6.09
C LEU A 104 -0.25 -10.80 6.68
N ILE A 105 -0.83 -9.83 5.96
CA ILE A 105 -1.03 -8.46 6.46
C ILE A 105 -1.94 -8.45 7.70
N LYS A 106 -3.01 -9.24 7.70
CA LYS A 106 -3.91 -9.35 8.86
C LYS A 106 -3.23 -9.98 10.07
N GLU A 107 -2.40 -10.99 9.87
CA GLU A 107 -1.64 -11.66 10.92
C GLU A 107 -0.57 -10.76 11.51
N LEU A 108 0.19 -10.06 10.67
CA LEU A 108 1.19 -9.09 11.09
C LEU A 108 0.57 -7.85 11.77
N ASN A 109 -0.67 -7.53 11.43
CA ASN A 109 -1.42 -6.42 12.02
C ASN A 109 -0.62 -5.10 12.11
N PRO A 110 -0.08 -4.58 10.99
CA PRO A 110 0.67 -3.32 11.00
C PRO A 110 -0.22 -2.13 11.37
N THR A 111 0.37 -1.03 11.83
CA THR A 111 -0.39 0.22 12.03
C THR A 111 -1.07 0.65 10.74
N TYR A 112 -0.34 0.64 9.62
CA TYR A 112 -0.91 0.92 8.31
C TYR A 112 -0.50 -0.13 7.28
N TYR A 113 -1.44 -0.48 6.40
CA TYR A 113 -1.13 -1.22 5.20
C TYR A 113 -1.64 -0.50 3.96
N PHE A 114 -0.99 -0.77 2.83
CA PHE A 114 -1.38 -0.30 1.50
C PHE A 114 -1.20 -1.45 0.51
N ILE A 115 -2.26 -1.82 -0.20
CA ILE A 115 -2.19 -2.79 -1.30
C ILE A 115 -2.49 -2.03 -2.58
N GLU A 116 -1.55 -2.02 -3.52
CA GLU A 116 -1.66 -1.29 -4.79
C GLU A 116 -1.94 -2.25 -5.94
N ASN A 117 -2.87 -1.89 -6.80
CA ASN A 117 -3.03 -2.57 -8.09
C ASN A 117 -3.68 -1.61 -9.11
N PRO A 118 -3.27 -1.61 -10.38
CA PRO A 118 -3.95 -0.84 -11.42
C PRO A 118 -5.44 -1.14 -11.44
N ARG A 119 -6.25 -0.11 -11.63
CA ARG A 119 -7.71 -0.23 -11.66
C ARG A 119 -8.17 -1.29 -12.66
N GLY A 120 -8.62 -2.43 -12.17
CA GLY A 120 -8.94 -3.59 -12.97
C GLY A 120 -9.83 -4.63 -12.27
N GLY A 121 -9.56 -5.90 -12.52
CA GLY A 121 -10.32 -7.03 -11.97
C GLY A 121 -10.18 -7.24 -10.48
N MET A 122 -9.02 -6.90 -9.88
CA MET A 122 -8.73 -7.15 -8.46
C MET A 122 -9.80 -6.57 -7.52
N ARG A 123 -10.34 -5.39 -7.85
CA ARG A 123 -11.43 -4.77 -7.07
C ARG A 123 -12.73 -5.58 -6.99
N LYS A 124 -12.87 -6.63 -7.81
CA LYS A 124 -14.05 -7.51 -7.85
C LYS A 124 -13.82 -8.83 -7.11
N MET A 125 -12.61 -9.06 -6.62
CA MET A 125 -12.28 -10.26 -5.89
C MET A 125 -12.92 -10.23 -4.50
N THR A 126 -13.50 -11.34 -4.08
CA THR A 126 -14.24 -11.44 -2.81
C THR A 126 -13.38 -11.10 -1.61
N TRP A 127 -12.11 -11.50 -1.60
CA TRP A 127 -11.17 -11.21 -0.51
C TRP A 127 -10.70 -9.77 -0.41
N MET A 128 -11.03 -8.94 -1.42
CA MET A 128 -10.72 -7.50 -1.44
C MET A 128 -11.92 -6.61 -1.12
N GLN A 129 -13.13 -7.17 -1.04
CA GLN A 129 -14.38 -6.38 -0.97
C GLN A 129 -14.54 -5.64 0.36
N ASP A 130 -14.09 -6.25 1.45
CA ASP A 130 -14.23 -5.70 2.80
C ASP A 130 -13.11 -4.71 3.17
N LEU A 131 -12.11 -4.56 2.29
CA LEU A 131 -10.99 -3.66 2.51
C LEU A 131 -11.32 -2.25 1.99
N PRO A 132 -11.13 -1.19 2.81
CA PRO A 132 -11.32 0.18 2.36
C PRO A 132 -10.45 0.49 1.14
N ARG A 133 -11.06 1.02 0.07
CA ARG A 133 -10.38 1.26 -1.20
C ARG A 133 -10.53 2.68 -1.67
N TYR A 134 -9.43 3.24 -2.13
CA TYR A 134 -9.33 4.53 -2.79
C TYR A 134 -8.82 4.33 -4.22
N THR A 135 -9.16 5.24 -5.13
CA THR A 135 -8.60 5.23 -6.48
C THR A 135 -7.87 6.54 -6.74
N VAL A 136 -6.62 6.45 -7.11
CA VAL A 136 -5.79 7.59 -7.51
C VAL A 136 -5.50 7.57 -9.01
N THR A 137 -5.00 8.66 -9.56
CA THR A 137 -4.47 8.71 -10.92
C THR A 137 -3.04 9.21 -10.88
N TYR A 138 -2.12 8.48 -11.49
CA TYR A 138 -0.68 8.76 -11.39
C TYR A 138 -0.31 10.15 -11.91
N CYS A 139 -1.04 10.67 -12.91
CA CYS A 139 -0.82 12.02 -13.42
C CYS A 139 -1.03 13.13 -12.37
N LYS A 140 -1.86 12.91 -11.37
CA LYS A 140 -2.01 13.86 -10.26
C LYS A 140 -0.78 13.90 -9.35
N TYR A 141 0.06 12.88 -9.47
CA TYR A 141 1.32 12.75 -8.74
C TYR A 141 2.55 12.92 -9.65
N GLY A 142 2.38 13.61 -10.79
CA GLY A 142 3.48 14.02 -11.67
C GLY A 142 3.87 13.02 -12.76
N ASP A 143 3.18 11.90 -12.92
CA ASP A 143 3.36 11.02 -14.07
C ASP A 143 2.70 11.63 -15.32
N THR A 144 3.23 11.35 -16.47
CA THR A 144 2.60 11.70 -17.76
C THR A 144 1.43 10.78 -18.11
N ARG A 145 1.31 9.65 -17.43
CA ARG A 145 0.24 8.65 -17.62
C ARG A 145 -0.91 8.91 -16.66
N MET A 146 -2.12 8.80 -17.14
CA MET A 146 -3.28 8.80 -16.26
C MET A 146 -3.23 7.64 -15.25
N LYS A 147 -2.95 6.42 -15.69
CA LYS A 147 -2.86 5.15 -14.93
C LYS A 147 -3.72 5.17 -13.65
N PRO A 148 -5.04 5.00 -13.77
CA PRO A 148 -5.91 4.85 -12.60
C PRO A 148 -5.49 3.62 -11.81
N THR A 149 -5.26 3.81 -10.50
CA THR A 149 -4.71 2.78 -9.61
C THR A 149 -5.55 2.72 -8.35
N ASP A 150 -5.90 1.52 -7.92
CA ASP A 150 -6.57 1.28 -6.66
C ASP A 150 -5.56 1.07 -5.54
N ILE A 151 -5.84 1.65 -4.40
CA ILE A 151 -5.07 1.48 -3.16
C ILE A 151 -6.06 1.08 -2.07
N TRP A 152 -5.88 -0.12 -1.52
CA TRP A 152 -6.61 -0.58 -0.34
C TRP A 152 -5.77 -0.28 0.90
N THR A 153 -6.36 0.34 1.90
CA THR A 153 -5.65 0.74 3.11
C THR A 153 -6.58 0.89 4.30
N ASN A 154 -6.07 0.57 5.50
CA ASN A 154 -6.72 0.88 6.77
C ASN A 154 -6.43 2.30 7.27
N HIS A 155 -5.64 3.10 6.55
CA HIS A 155 -5.34 4.46 6.97
C HIS A 155 -6.62 5.30 7.04
N PRO A 156 -6.96 5.93 8.18
CA PRO A 156 -8.27 6.56 8.38
C PRO A 156 -8.47 7.82 7.54
N LYS A 157 -7.40 8.51 7.19
CA LYS A 157 -7.43 9.78 6.45
C LYS A 157 -6.29 9.82 5.41
N PRO A 158 -6.33 9.03 4.33
CA PRO A 158 -5.21 8.95 3.40
C PRO A 158 -5.04 10.20 2.53
N LYS A 159 -5.97 11.17 2.57
CA LYS A 159 -5.90 12.49 1.92
C LYS A 159 -5.50 12.44 0.43
N PHE A 160 -5.81 11.36 -0.27
CA PHE A 160 -5.44 11.19 -1.68
C PHE A 160 -6.00 12.29 -2.57
N LEU A 161 -5.20 12.74 -3.54
CA LEU A 161 -5.63 13.69 -4.56
C LEU A 161 -6.79 13.11 -5.38
N PRO A 162 -7.80 13.91 -5.73
CA PRO A 162 -8.93 13.45 -6.52
C PRO A 162 -8.47 12.99 -7.90
N MET A 163 -9.14 11.93 -8.39
CA MET A 163 -8.87 11.38 -9.73
C MET A 163 -9.03 12.46 -10.81
N CYS A 164 -8.16 12.40 -11.83
CA CYS A 164 -8.38 13.17 -13.04
C CYS A 164 -9.46 12.52 -13.94
N LYS A 165 -9.95 13.27 -14.90
CA LYS A 165 -10.84 12.79 -15.95
C LYS A 165 -10.04 12.59 -17.26
N ASN A 166 -10.51 11.67 -18.10
CA ASN A 166 -9.93 11.50 -19.43
C ASN A 166 -10.06 12.81 -20.23
N GLY A 167 -8.94 13.27 -20.80
CA GLY A 167 -8.87 14.55 -21.51
C GLY A 167 -8.41 15.75 -20.65
N ASP A 168 -8.23 15.56 -19.34
CA ASP A 168 -7.60 16.58 -18.50
C ASP A 168 -6.14 16.84 -18.97
N PRO A 169 -5.62 18.09 -18.84
CA PRO A 169 -4.30 18.44 -19.34
C PRO A 169 -3.13 17.84 -18.52
N CYS A 170 -3.43 17.16 -17.40
CA CYS A 170 -2.42 16.59 -16.51
C CYS A 170 -1.77 15.29 -17.05
N HIS A 171 -2.21 14.76 -18.18
CA HIS A 171 -1.65 13.54 -18.75
C HIS A 171 -1.67 13.53 -20.27
N VAL A 172 -0.82 12.69 -20.85
CA VAL A 172 -0.81 12.41 -22.29
C VAL A 172 -1.74 11.22 -22.54
N SER A 173 -2.84 11.46 -23.27
CA SER A 173 -3.78 10.39 -23.63
C SER A 173 -3.13 9.39 -24.56
N ALA A 174 -3.32 8.09 -24.30
CA ALA A 174 -2.88 7.06 -25.24
C ALA A 174 -3.67 7.18 -26.56
N PRO A 175 -3.03 7.02 -27.71
CA PRO A 175 -3.73 6.99 -28.99
C PRO A 175 -4.82 5.92 -29.01
N ARG A 176 -5.96 6.22 -29.63
CA ARG A 176 -7.05 5.27 -29.80
C ARG A 176 -6.54 4.01 -30.50
N GLY A 177 -6.78 2.83 -29.92
CA GLY A 177 -6.28 1.56 -30.48
C GLY A 177 -4.83 1.24 -30.14
N SER A 178 -4.18 1.96 -29.23
CA SER A 178 -2.83 1.63 -28.76
C SER A 178 -2.75 0.20 -28.26
N ARG A 179 -1.86 -0.60 -28.87
CA ARG A 179 -1.60 -2.00 -28.46
C ARG A 179 -0.73 -2.12 -27.21
N THR A 180 -0.13 -1.03 -26.77
CA THR A 180 0.76 -1.03 -25.61
C THR A 180 0.01 -0.91 -24.27
N GLY A 181 -1.31 -0.68 -24.32
CA GLY A 181 -2.22 -0.71 -23.17
C GLY A 181 -2.04 0.42 -22.17
N THR A 182 -0.82 0.84 -21.90
CA THR A 182 -0.48 1.90 -20.94
C THR A 182 0.35 2.97 -21.61
N GLN A 183 -0.31 3.84 -22.38
CA GLN A 183 0.25 5.14 -22.79
C GLN A 183 1.70 5.09 -23.34
N GLY A 184 2.02 4.06 -24.12
CA GLY A 184 3.28 3.99 -24.88
C GLY A 184 4.50 3.46 -24.14
N LEU A 185 4.44 3.17 -22.84
CA LEU A 185 5.59 2.55 -22.14
C LEU A 185 5.77 1.10 -22.56
N LYS A 186 6.99 0.78 -22.98
CA LYS A 186 7.44 -0.58 -23.27
C LYS A 186 8.12 -1.12 -21.99
N GLY A 187 7.90 -2.40 -21.70
CA GLY A 187 8.51 -3.05 -20.53
C GLY A 187 7.62 -3.05 -19.29
N ALA A 188 7.67 -4.14 -18.55
CA ALA A 188 6.92 -4.30 -17.30
C ALA A 188 7.54 -3.44 -16.19
N LYS A 189 8.88 -3.36 -16.14
CA LYS A 189 9.64 -2.60 -15.15
C LYS A 189 9.29 -1.11 -15.17
N GLU A 190 9.26 -0.47 -16.36
CA GLU A 190 8.91 0.94 -16.49
C GLU A 190 7.44 1.21 -16.13
N ARG A 191 6.55 0.24 -16.41
CA ARG A 191 5.14 0.36 -16.05
C ARG A 191 4.86 0.16 -14.57
N SER A 192 5.74 -0.55 -13.85
CA SER A 192 5.58 -0.82 -12.41
C SER A 192 6.03 0.34 -11.53
N VAL A 193 6.82 1.28 -12.06
CA VAL A 193 7.29 2.44 -11.27
C VAL A 193 6.10 3.23 -10.73
N ILE A 194 6.13 3.49 -9.43
CA ILE A 194 5.17 4.36 -8.72
C ILE A 194 5.71 5.79 -8.77
N PRO A 195 4.87 6.80 -9.08
CA PRO A 195 5.31 8.19 -9.12
C PRO A 195 5.91 8.64 -7.79
N GLN A 196 7.05 9.34 -7.86
CA GLN A 196 7.79 9.80 -6.67
C GLN A 196 6.89 10.59 -5.71
N LYS A 197 6.07 11.53 -6.22
CA LYS A 197 5.15 12.32 -5.39
C LYS A 197 4.06 11.48 -4.71
N LEU A 198 3.67 10.33 -5.28
CA LEU A 198 2.77 9.41 -4.60
C LEU A 198 3.50 8.67 -3.47
N CYS A 199 4.74 8.25 -3.71
CA CYS A 199 5.57 7.64 -2.69
C CYS A 199 5.78 8.59 -1.50
N GLU A 200 6.14 9.85 -1.77
CA GLU A 200 6.29 10.90 -0.76
C GLU A 200 4.99 11.13 0.01
N HIS A 201 3.86 11.22 -0.68
CA HIS A 201 2.54 11.35 -0.06
C HIS A 201 2.22 10.19 0.90
N ILE A 202 2.57 8.95 0.53
CA ILE A 202 2.39 7.79 1.42
C ILE A 202 3.26 7.92 2.67
N VAL A 203 4.52 8.37 2.54
CA VAL A 203 5.38 8.62 3.70
C VAL A 203 4.77 9.68 4.60
N ASP A 204 4.38 10.83 4.03
CA ASP A 204 3.82 11.95 4.78
C ASP A 204 2.60 11.54 5.62
N ILE A 205 1.64 10.83 5.02
CA ILE A 205 0.43 10.41 5.77
C ILE A 205 0.74 9.35 6.84
N CYS A 206 1.73 8.48 6.61
CA CYS A 206 2.16 7.52 7.62
C CYS A 206 2.83 8.22 8.80
N GLU A 207 3.72 9.18 8.56
CA GLU A 207 4.40 9.94 9.61
C GLU A 207 3.40 10.77 10.42
N GLU A 208 2.47 11.49 9.76
CA GLU A 208 1.42 12.25 10.41
C GLU A 208 0.56 11.35 11.30
N GLY A 209 0.10 10.21 10.77
CA GLY A 209 -0.77 9.31 11.52
C GLY A 209 -0.05 8.59 12.68
N LEU A 210 1.23 8.22 12.52
CA LEU A 210 2.03 7.65 13.61
C LEU A 210 2.27 8.68 14.71
N ALA A 211 2.51 9.95 14.35
CA ALA A 211 2.65 11.03 15.31
C ALA A 211 1.35 11.26 16.08
N GLU A 212 0.18 11.29 15.40
CA GLU A 212 -1.14 11.42 16.04
C GLU A 212 -1.42 10.25 17.00
N ASN A 213 -1.08 9.02 16.63
CA ASN A 213 -1.26 7.84 17.48
C ASN A 213 -0.37 7.91 18.73
N ASN A 214 0.91 8.27 18.58
CA ASN A 214 1.82 8.44 19.71
C ASN A 214 1.36 9.54 20.66
N LEU A 215 0.82 10.64 20.13
CA LEU A 215 0.23 11.72 20.90
C LEU A 215 -0.95 11.21 21.75
N HIS A 216 -1.85 10.48 21.11
CA HIS A 216 -3.04 9.94 21.77
C HIS A 216 -2.69 8.94 22.88
N ASP A 217 -1.68 8.08 22.66
CA ASP A 217 -1.25 7.11 23.67
C ASP A 217 -0.56 7.78 24.86
N LYS A 218 0.24 8.83 24.64
CA LYS A 218 0.79 9.67 25.71
C LYS A 218 -0.33 10.35 26.49
N CYS A 219 -1.33 10.92 25.82
CA CYS A 219 -2.48 11.53 26.50
C CYS A 219 -3.27 10.52 27.35
N LYS A 220 -3.41 9.26 26.92
CA LYS A 220 -4.04 8.20 27.71
C LYS A 220 -3.28 7.85 28.98
N SER A 221 -1.96 7.95 28.96
CA SER A 221 -1.09 7.64 30.10
C SER A 221 -0.78 8.84 30.99
N CYS A 222 -1.21 10.05 30.62
CA CYS A 222 -0.98 11.28 31.37
C CYS A 222 -1.88 11.36 32.62
N ASP A 223 -1.31 11.74 33.75
CA ASP A 223 -2.05 11.93 35.00
C ASP A 223 -2.95 13.18 34.98
N ASN A 224 -2.58 14.19 34.21
CA ASN A 224 -3.34 15.43 34.05
C ASN A 224 -4.53 15.33 33.10
N LYS A 225 -4.75 14.21 32.43
CA LYS A 225 -5.81 14.02 31.40
C LYS A 225 -7.26 14.31 31.84
N TRP A 226 -7.50 14.41 33.15
CA TRP A 226 -8.81 14.69 33.74
C TRP A 226 -9.03 16.15 34.08
N SER A 227 -8.00 16.98 33.99
CA SER A 227 -8.11 18.43 34.11
C SER A 227 -8.31 19.02 32.72
N SER A 228 -9.55 19.33 32.35
CA SER A 228 -9.85 19.86 31.03
C SER A 228 -9.04 21.12 30.70
N PHE A 229 -8.83 21.99 31.69
CA PHE A 229 -8.08 23.23 31.53
C PHE A 229 -6.58 22.98 31.26
N GLU A 230 -5.96 22.03 31.99
CA GLU A 230 -4.54 21.71 31.81
C GLU A 230 -4.29 20.93 30.50
N CYS A 231 -5.24 20.07 30.08
CA CYS A 231 -5.18 19.41 28.79
C CYS A 231 -5.25 20.40 27.61
N ASP A 232 -6.12 21.41 27.69
CA ASP A 232 -6.26 22.44 26.65
C ASP A 232 -5.04 23.37 26.57
N MET A 233 -4.28 23.50 27.68
CA MET A 233 -3.06 24.29 27.78
C MET A 233 -1.78 23.50 27.46
N CYS A 234 -1.85 22.18 27.29
CA CYS A 234 -0.70 21.31 27.04
C CYS A 234 -0.25 21.43 25.59
N GLU A 235 0.72 22.30 25.35
CA GLU A 235 1.41 22.41 24.06
C GLU A 235 2.67 21.52 24.09
N ASN A 236 2.82 20.64 23.10
CA ASN A 236 4.01 19.77 22.91
C ASN A 236 4.38 18.89 24.14
N PHE A 237 3.39 18.48 24.93
CA PHE A 237 3.58 17.66 26.16
C PHE A 237 4.38 18.32 27.29
N ASP A 238 4.48 19.60 27.33
CA ASP A 238 5.15 20.32 28.41
C ASP A 238 4.50 20.09 29.79
N MET A 239 3.20 19.77 29.81
CA MET A 239 2.42 19.42 31.01
C MET A 239 2.27 17.90 31.22
N TYR A 240 3.00 17.08 30.44
CA TYR A 240 2.89 15.61 30.53
C TYR A 240 3.56 15.08 31.80
N GLU A 241 2.79 14.38 32.64
CA GLU A 241 3.28 13.65 33.83
C GLU A 241 3.12 12.13 33.64
N ASN A 242 4.23 11.40 33.82
CA ASN A 242 4.24 9.94 33.65
C ASN A 242 3.84 9.23 34.94
N LYS A 243 2.77 8.44 34.92
CA LYS A 243 2.29 7.66 36.09
C LYS A 243 3.32 6.72 36.72
N LYS A 244 4.36 6.33 35.98
CA LYS A 244 5.36 5.37 36.46
C LYS A 244 6.37 5.97 37.45
N GLU A 245 6.51 7.29 37.49
CA GLU A 245 7.48 7.93 38.37
C GLU A 245 6.93 8.23 39.78
N ASN A 246 5.61 8.15 39.97
CA ASN A 246 4.96 8.47 41.24
C ASN A 246 4.71 7.26 42.18
N ASN A 247 5.19 6.06 41.86
CA ASN A 247 5.02 4.87 42.67
C ASN A 247 6.27 4.44 43.48
N GLU A 248 7.27 5.29 43.62
CA GLU A 248 8.41 5.10 44.54
C GLU A 248 8.47 6.24 45.57
N VAL A 249 7.58 6.18 46.56
CA VAL A 249 7.79 6.79 47.90
C VAL A 249 7.16 5.88 48.95
#